data_8411f71096048b87e2b91e9bf50a6437
#
_entry.id   8411f71096048b87e2b91e9bf50a6437
#
_cell.length_a   1.000
_cell.length_b   1.000
_cell.length_c   1.000
_cell.angle_alpha   90.00
_cell.angle_beta   90.00
_cell.angle_gamma   90.00
#
_symmetry.space_group_name_H-M   'P 1'
#
loop_
_entity.id
_entity.type
_entity.pdbx_description
1 polymer ?
#
loop_
_entity_poly.entity_id
_entity_poly.type
_entity_poly.pdbx_seq_one_letter_code
_entity_poly.pdbx_strand_id
1 'polypeptide(L)'
;MPLNPPITHWRGKTVWLVGASSGIGRATASLLHAQGAKVIVSARNADALASFVAQHAGSVALALDATDRQAVKAATQTVLAMGNLDGMVYCAGHYNEMRSDAMDVPDMVRHVQINYVGALHLLDAVLPHMLAPARRSGFVSLVGSVAGYRGLPKSLAYGPTKAALINLAQTLYLDLHDKHIGVSLISPGFVETPLTAQNNFRMPALISPEQAAVEILQGWARGDFEIHFPKRFTLWMKTLQLLPYRLYFYCVRQITGE
;
A
#
# COMPACT_ATOMS: atom_id res chain seq x y z
N MET A 1 2.04 -22.32 -9.59
CA MET A 1 3.32 -21.59 -9.52
C MET A 1 3.08 -20.22 -8.92
N PRO A 2 4.01 -19.66 -8.14
CA PRO A 2 3.87 -18.28 -7.65
C PRO A 2 3.86 -17.29 -8.82
N LEU A 3 3.09 -16.22 -8.69
CA LEU A 3 3.00 -15.18 -9.73
C LEU A 3 4.21 -14.25 -9.73
N ASN A 4 4.82 -14.04 -8.56
CA ASN A 4 6.04 -13.25 -8.39
C ASN A 4 7.19 -14.13 -7.89
N PRO A 5 8.45 -13.72 -8.05
CA PRO A 5 9.57 -14.35 -7.35
C PRO A 5 9.33 -14.30 -5.83
N PRO A 6 9.36 -15.46 -5.13
CA PRO A 6 9.22 -15.49 -3.68
C PRO A 6 10.35 -14.74 -2.96
N ILE A 7 10.01 -13.93 -1.94
CA ILE A 7 11.00 -13.22 -1.15
C ILE A 7 11.01 -13.81 0.27
N THR A 8 11.95 -14.72 0.51
CA THR A 8 12.07 -15.47 1.77
C THR A 8 13.21 -14.97 2.67
N HIS A 9 14.12 -14.16 2.13
CA HIS A 9 15.28 -13.63 2.84
C HIS A 9 15.39 -12.12 2.68
N TRP A 10 15.49 -11.43 3.81
CA TRP A 10 15.51 -9.96 3.86
C TRP A 10 16.91 -9.40 4.16
N ARG A 11 17.82 -10.21 4.74
CA ARG A 11 19.18 -9.76 5.04
C ARG A 11 19.90 -9.27 3.78
N GLY A 12 20.43 -8.06 3.85
CA GLY A 12 21.13 -7.41 2.74
C GLY A 12 20.22 -6.76 1.70
N LYS A 13 18.91 -6.86 1.83
CA LYS A 13 17.95 -6.16 0.96
C LYS A 13 17.65 -4.76 1.51
N THR A 14 17.55 -3.79 0.61
CA THR A 14 17.11 -2.42 0.92
C THR A 14 15.67 -2.24 0.47
N VAL A 15 14.79 -1.85 1.39
CA VAL A 15 13.37 -1.63 1.11
C VAL A 15 12.97 -0.21 1.52
N TRP A 16 12.36 0.52 0.59
CA TRP A 16 11.84 1.85 0.82
C TRP A 16 10.32 1.83 0.98
N LEU A 17 9.82 2.28 2.15
CA LEU A 17 8.39 2.36 2.45
C LEU A 17 7.97 3.83 2.55
N VAL A 18 7.06 4.26 1.67
CA VAL A 18 6.46 5.59 1.67
C VAL A 18 5.08 5.52 2.32
N GLY A 19 4.86 6.32 3.36
CA GLY A 19 3.68 6.24 4.25
C GLY A 19 3.93 5.38 5.49
N ALA A 20 5.16 5.41 6.03
CA ALA A 20 5.61 4.56 7.13
C ALA A 20 5.73 5.26 8.49
N SER A 21 5.05 6.40 8.69
CA SER A 21 4.99 7.08 9.99
C SER A 21 4.13 6.35 11.02
N SER A 22 3.16 5.55 10.58
CA SER A 22 2.20 4.85 11.45
C SER A 22 1.59 3.62 10.75
N GLY A 23 0.75 2.88 11.46
CA GLY A 23 -0.10 1.82 10.93
C GLY A 23 0.66 0.73 10.17
N ILE A 24 0.08 0.27 9.06
CA ILE A 24 0.60 -0.85 8.26
C ILE A 24 2.03 -0.59 7.78
N GLY A 25 2.31 0.62 7.26
CA GLY A 25 3.64 0.96 6.74
C GLY A 25 4.72 0.88 7.81
N ARG A 26 4.46 1.44 9.01
CA ARG A 26 5.39 1.40 10.13
C ARG A 26 5.61 -0.03 10.64
N ALA A 27 4.54 -0.79 10.84
CA ALA A 27 4.63 -2.17 11.31
C ALA A 27 5.38 -3.08 10.31
N THR A 28 5.11 -2.91 9.01
CA THR A 28 5.82 -3.63 7.94
C THR A 28 7.31 -3.27 7.93
N ALA A 29 7.65 -1.99 8.07
CA ALA A 29 9.03 -1.52 8.17
C ALA A 29 9.76 -2.13 9.39
N SER A 30 9.10 -2.15 10.57
CA SER A 30 9.65 -2.77 11.78
C SER A 30 9.93 -4.24 11.61
N LEU A 31 9.00 -4.99 11.01
CA LEU A 31 9.16 -6.43 10.79
C LEU A 31 10.25 -6.74 9.75
N LEU A 32 10.37 -5.96 8.67
CA LEU A 32 11.44 -6.06 7.69
C LEU A 32 12.81 -5.82 8.34
N HIS A 33 12.92 -4.77 9.17
CA HIS A 33 14.15 -4.48 9.91
C HIS A 33 14.53 -5.63 10.84
N ALA A 34 13.58 -6.19 11.60
CA ALA A 34 13.79 -7.34 12.46
C ALA A 34 14.28 -8.59 11.71
N GLN A 35 13.94 -8.71 10.42
CA GLN A 35 14.43 -9.77 9.53
C GLN A 35 15.76 -9.43 8.81
N GLY A 36 16.38 -8.30 9.16
CA GLY A 36 17.71 -7.92 8.69
C GLY A 36 17.73 -7.11 7.38
N ALA A 37 16.59 -6.59 6.93
CA ALA A 37 16.56 -5.64 5.83
C ALA A 37 17.07 -4.25 6.27
N LYS A 38 17.74 -3.55 5.36
CA LYS A 38 17.95 -2.11 5.46
C LYS A 38 16.66 -1.41 5.07
N VAL A 39 16.06 -0.68 6.00
CA VAL A 39 14.75 -0.05 5.80
C VAL A 39 14.90 1.47 5.67
N ILE A 40 14.28 2.02 4.63
CA ILE A 40 14.15 3.46 4.43
C ILE A 40 12.67 3.81 4.60
N VAL A 41 12.36 4.71 5.51
CA VAL A 41 10.99 5.12 5.83
C VAL A 41 10.75 6.57 5.44
N SER A 42 9.63 6.82 4.75
CA SER A 42 9.24 8.16 4.34
C SER A 42 7.79 8.47 4.70
N ALA A 43 7.56 9.67 5.14
CA ALA A 43 6.25 10.29 5.38
C ALA A 43 6.44 11.79 5.60
N ARG A 44 5.35 12.55 5.72
CA ARG A 44 5.39 13.99 6.06
C ARG A 44 5.77 14.27 7.51
N ASN A 45 5.40 13.39 8.44
CA ASN A 45 5.68 13.54 9.87
C ASN A 45 7.12 13.12 10.19
N ALA A 46 8.02 14.10 10.22
CA ALA A 46 9.44 13.90 10.48
C ALA A 46 9.71 13.32 11.90
N ASP A 47 8.95 13.75 12.91
CA ASP A 47 9.13 13.29 14.29
C ASP A 47 8.79 11.80 14.44
N ALA A 48 7.70 11.35 13.79
CA ALA A 48 7.34 9.95 13.77
C ALA A 48 8.39 9.08 13.05
N LEU A 49 9.03 9.62 12.00
CA LEU A 49 10.14 8.94 11.31
C LEU A 49 11.41 8.92 12.18
N ALA A 50 11.73 10.00 12.84
CA ALA A 50 12.86 10.06 13.79
C ALA A 50 12.68 9.06 14.94
N SER A 51 11.48 8.99 15.51
CA SER A 51 11.10 7.97 16.50
C SER A 51 11.28 6.54 15.97
N PHE A 52 10.96 6.29 14.69
CA PHE A 52 11.20 4.98 14.07
C PHE A 52 12.68 4.64 14.02
N VAL A 53 13.51 5.54 13.51
CA VAL A 53 14.97 5.32 13.36
C VAL A 53 15.65 5.14 14.72
N ALA A 54 15.23 5.88 15.75
CA ALA A 54 15.74 5.70 17.11
C ALA A 54 15.52 4.29 17.68
N GLN A 55 14.46 3.61 17.25
CA GLN A 55 14.10 2.23 17.65
C GLN A 55 14.67 1.15 16.72
N HIS A 56 15.12 1.52 15.51
CA HIS A 56 15.52 0.61 14.45
C HIS A 56 16.88 1.03 13.88
N ALA A 57 17.95 0.72 14.60
CA ALA A 57 19.30 1.12 14.26
C ALA A 57 19.69 0.70 12.82
N GLY A 58 20.30 1.60 12.08
CA GLY A 58 20.69 1.37 10.67
C GLY A 58 19.58 1.62 9.64
N SER A 59 18.34 1.92 10.09
CA SER A 59 17.29 2.41 9.19
C SER A 59 17.47 3.91 8.89
N VAL A 60 16.83 4.39 7.82
CA VAL A 60 16.96 5.78 7.36
C VAL A 60 15.58 6.43 7.28
N ALA A 61 15.48 7.66 7.79
CA ALA A 61 14.29 8.49 7.67
C ALA A 61 14.49 9.56 6.58
N LEU A 62 13.53 9.66 5.67
CA LEU A 62 13.45 10.72 4.66
C LEU A 62 12.07 11.35 4.73
N ALA A 63 11.98 12.55 5.29
CA ALA A 63 10.74 13.32 5.30
C ALA A 63 10.33 13.64 3.86
N LEU A 64 9.09 13.30 3.48
CA LEU A 64 8.63 13.37 2.10
C LEU A 64 7.12 13.58 2.02
N ASP A 65 6.69 14.55 1.22
CA ASP A 65 5.32 14.60 0.70
C ASP A 65 5.30 13.91 -0.67
N ALA A 66 4.61 12.78 -0.75
CA ALA A 66 4.51 12.01 -1.99
C ALA A 66 3.73 12.73 -3.10
N THR A 67 2.97 13.79 -2.77
CA THR A 67 2.26 14.63 -3.75
C THR A 67 3.19 15.62 -4.46
N ASP A 68 4.35 15.89 -3.90
CA ASP A 68 5.39 16.72 -4.53
C ASP A 68 6.32 15.85 -5.37
N ARG A 69 6.14 15.92 -6.71
CA ARG A 69 6.93 15.15 -7.67
C ARG A 69 8.43 15.47 -7.59
N GLN A 70 8.80 16.72 -7.33
CA GLN A 70 10.21 17.11 -7.27
C GLN A 70 10.86 16.58 -5.99
N ALA A 71 10.16 16.67 -4.87
CA ALA A 71 10.62 16.07 -3.61
C ALA A 71 10.78 14.54 -3.73
N VAL A 72 9.85 13.85 -4.41
CA VAL A 72 9.96 12.41 -4.67
C VAL A 72 11.20 12.08 -5.52
N LYS A 73 11.48 12.85 -6.58
CA LYS A 73 12.67 12.66 -7.40
C LYS A 73 13.97 12.86 -6.61
N ALA A 74 14.05 13.93 -5.82
CA ALA A 74 15.21 14.21 -4.97
C ALA A 74 15.42 13.11 -3.91
N ALA A 75 14.34 12.67 -3.25
CA ALA A 75 14.39 11.57 -2.29
C ALA A 75 14.86 10.27 -2.95
N THR A 76 14.39 9.98 -4.18
CA THR A 76 14.83 8.80 -4.93
C THR A 76 16.32 8.84 -5.21
N GLN A 77 16.86 9.97 -5.64
CA GLN A 77 18.31 10.13 -5.85
C GLN A 77 19.09 9.86 -4.57
N THR A 78 18.61 10.38 -3.43
CA THR A 78 19.21 10.12 -2.11
C THR A 78 19.18 8.63 -1.77
N VAL A 79 18.05 7.95 -1.99
CA VAL A 79 17.91 6.50 -1.75
C VAL A 79 18.88 5.70 -2.62
N LEU A 80 18.97 6.03 -3.91
CA LEU A 80 19.84 5.33 -4.85
C LEU A 80 21.33 5.56 -4.57
N ALA A 81 21.72 6.73 -4.04
CA ALA A 81 23.08 7.00 -3.60
C ALA A 81 23.52 6.16 -2.38
N MET A 82 22.58 5.63 -1.59
CA MET A 82 22.86 4.74 -0.47
C MET A 82 23.13 3.29 -0.89
N GLY A 83 22.99 2.97 -2.15
CA GLY A 83 23.20 1.63 -2.72
C GLY A 83 21.98 1.07 -3.45
N ASN A 84 21.91 -0.23 -3.50
CA ASN A 84 20.83 -0.91 -4.22
C ASN A 84 19.48 -0.76 -3.51
N LEU A 85 18.43 -0.44 -4.27
CA LEU A 85 17.05 -0.47 -3.82
C LEU A 85 16.38 -1.76 -4.33
N ASP A 86 16.09 -2.71 -3.45
CA ASP A 86 15.50 -4.01 -3.81
C ASP A 86 13.97 -3.96 -3.85
N GLY A 87 13.36 -3.12 -3.03
CA GLY A 87 11.91 -3.02 -2.95
C GLY A 87 11.38 -1.63 -2.68
N MET A 88 10.22 -1.34 -3.26
CA MET A 88 9.46 -0.12 -3.03
C MET A 88 8.04 -0.48 -2.60
N VAL A 89 7.58 0.13 -1.51
CA VAL A 89 6.22 -0.09 -0.97
C VAL A 89 5.52 1.25 -0.79
N TYR A 90 4.42 1.45 -1.50
CA TYR A 90 3.59 2.65 -1.35
C TYR A 90 2.44 2.38 -0.38
N CYS A 91 2.56 2.89 0.83
CA CYS A 91 1.58 2.78 1.92
C CYS A 91 0.86 4.10 2.23
N ALA A 92 1.29 5.23 1.63
CA ALA A 92 0.66 6.50 1.90
C ALA A 92 -0.82 6.48 1.50
N GLY A 93 -1.65 7.05 2.35
CA GLY A 93 -3.08 7.10 2.11
C GLY A 93 -3.77 8.21 2.89
N HIS A 94 -4.87 8.67 2.31
CA HIS A 94 -5.79 9.61 2.89
C HIS A 94 -7.19 9.00 2.83
N TYR A 95 -7.98 9.17 3.89
CA TYR A 95 -9.34 8.67 3.99
C TYR A 95 -10.18 9.61 4.83
N ASN A 96 -11.32 9.99 4.30
CA ASN A 96 -12.46 10.57 5.01
C ASN A 96 -13.73 9.89 4.49
N GLU A 97 -14.67 9.61 5.39
CA GLU A 97 -16.00 9.17 4.97
C GLU A 97 -16.67 10.25 4.14
N MET A 98 -17.29 9.86 3.02
CA MET A 98 -17.97 10.81 2.16
C MET A 98 -19.18 10.18 1.47
N ARG A 99 -20.30 10.90 1.46
CA ARG A 99 -21.54 10.54 0.76
C ARG A 99 -21.84 11.54 -0.36
N SER A 100 -22.71 11.15 -1.27
CA SER A 100 -23.09 11.97 -2.42
C SER A 100 -23.93 13.20 -2.04
N ASP A 101 -24.60 13.19 -0.90
CA ASP A 101 -25.37 14.31 -0.35
C ASP A 101 -24.53 15.33 0.45
N ALA A 102 -23.26 15.01 0.73
CA ALA A 102 -22.29 15.85 1.44
C ALA A 102 -20.91 15.78 0.78
N MET A 103 -20.85 16.09 -0.52
CA MET A 103 -19.61 16.02 -1.30
C MET A 103 -18.68 17.18 -0.93
N ASP A 104 -17.40 16.84 -0.70
CA ASP A 104 -16.28 17.77 -0.58
C ASP A 104 -15.30 17.51 -1.73
N VAL A 105 -15.44 18.26 -2.83
CA VAL A 105 -14.60 18.08 -4.02
C VAL A 105 -13.12 18.37 -3.75
N PRO A 106 -12.73 19.42 -3.00
CA PRO A 106 -11.36 19.60 -2.55
C PRO A 106 -10.77 18.37 -1.85
N ASP A 107 -11.50 17.74 -0.93
CA ASP A 107 -11.04 16.54 -0.24
C ASP A 107 -11.02 15.29 -1.17
N MET A 108 -11.97 15.18 -2.11
CA MET A 108 -11.93 14.15 -3.16
C MET A 108 -10.65 14.26 -4.01
N VAL A 109 -10.28 15.48 -4.42
CA VAL A 109 -9.03 15.74 -5.15
C VAL A 109 -7.82 15.37 -4.29
N ARG A 110 -7.84 15.69 -3.00
CA ARG A 110 -6.80 15.31 -2.06
C ARG A 110 -6.64 13.78 -1.93
N HIS A 111 -7.75 13.03 -1.94
CA HIS A 111 -7.71 11.56 -2.00
C HIS A 111 -6.98 11.08 -3.26
N VAL A 112 -7.30 11.65 -4.43
CA VAL A 112 -6.64 11.30 -5.69
C VAL A 112 -5.15 11.63 -5.63
N GLN A 113 -4.79 12.82 -5.17
CA GLN A 113 -3.39 13.26 -5.08
C GLN A 113 -2.56 12.35 -4.17
N ILE A 114 -3.04 12.05 -2.97
CA ILE A 114 -2.29 11.25 -2.01
C ILE A 114 -2.35 9.77 -2.38
N ASN A 115 -3.53 9.20 -2.63
CA ASN A 115 -3.67 7.75 -2.77
C ASN A 115 -3.18 7.23 -4.11
N TYR A 116 -3.28 8.03 -5.19
CA TYR A 116 -2.99 7.58 -6.55
C TYR A 116 -1.81 8.33 -7.19
N VAL A 117 -1.89 9.66 -7.29
CA VAL A 117 -0.85 10.45 -7.97
C VAL A 117 0.50 10.32 -7.27
N GLY A 118 0.53 10.29 -5.94
CA GLY A 118 1.75 10.04 -5.17
C GLY A 118 2.40 8.69 -5.48
N ALA A 119 1.60 7.65 -5.72
CA ALA A 119 2.12 6.36 -6.18
C ALA A 119 2.75 6.46 -7.59
N LEU A 120 2.11 7.22 -8.50
CA LEU A 120 2.67 7.46 -9.84
C LEU A 120 4.00 8.21 -9.78
N HIS A 121 4.13 9.24 -8.92
CA HIS A 121 5.38 9.96 -8.75
C HIS A 121 6.51 9.04 -8.29
N LEU A 122 6.22 8.14 -7.34
CA LEU A 122 7.20 7.20 -6.83
C LEU A 122 7.59 6.15 -7.90
N LEU A 123 6.63 5.64 -8.65
CA LEU A 123 6.87 4.72 -9.77
C LEU A 123 7.71 5.37 -10.87
N ASP A 124 7.37 6.59 -11.29
CA ASP A 124 8.14 7.38 -12.28
C ASP A 124 9.61 7.54 -11.88
N ALA A 125 9.87 7.73 -10.59
CA ALA A 125 11.22 7.94 -10.09
C ALA A 125 12.01 6.63 -9.88
N VAL A 126 11.37 5.53 -9.49
CA VAL A 126 12.04 4.28 -9.08
C VAL A 126 12.17 3.26 -10.22
N LEU A 127 11.13 3.12 -11.07
CA LEU A 127 11.10 2.09 -12.11
C LEU A 127 12.27 2.18 -13.13
N PRO A 128 12.72 3.36 -13.58
CA PRO A 128 13.87 3.44 -14.49
C PRO A 128 15.12 2.79 -13.91
N HIS A 129 15.31 2.88 -12.59
CA HIS A 129 16.43 2.25 -11.91
C HIS A 129 16.27 0.72 -11.82
N MET A 130 15.10 0.22 -11.49
CA MET A 130 14.83 -1.23 -11.43
C MET A 130 14.88 -1.89 -12.81
N LEU A 131 14.53 -1.15 -13.88
CA LEU A 131 14.53 -1.60 -15.27
C LEU A 131 15.90 -1.51 -15.95
N ALA A 132 16.89 -0.88 -15.32
CA ALA A 132 18.23 -0.74 -15.92
C ALA A 132 18.81 -2.12 -16.29
N PRO A 133 19.38 -2.28 -17.52
CA PRO A 133 19.81 -3.60 -18.03
C PRO A 133 20.75 -4.37 -17.10
N ALA A 134 21.62 -3.66 -16.39
CA ALA A 134 22.58 -4.24 -15.44
C ALA A 134 21.91 -4.78 -14.17
N ARG A 135 20.63 -4.48 -13.94
CA ARG A 135 19.96 -4.79 -12.68
C ARG A 135 18.77 -5.74 -12.84
N ARG A 136 17.75 -5.36 -13.59
CA ARG A 136 16.50 -6.10 -13.86
C ARG A 136 16.05 -6.98 -12.67
N SER A 137 15.94 -6.39 -11.50
CA SER A 137 15.50 -7.09 -10.29
C SER A 137 14.87 -6.11 -9.32
N GLY A 138 14.01 -6.60 -8.46
CA GLY A 138 13.35 -5.84 -7.42
C GLY A 138 11.87 -6.16 -7.31
N PHE A 139 11.19 -5.46 -6.43
CA PHE A 139 9.75 -5.56 -6.31
C PHE A 139 9.09 -4.21 -6.00
N VAL A 140 7.85 -4.11 -6.44
CA VAL A 140 6.94 -2.98 -6.19
C VAL A 140 5.71 -3.49 -5.47
N SER A 141 5.31 -2.84 -4.39
CA SER A 141 4.05 -3.15 -3.71
C SER A 141 3.21 -1.90 -3.52
N LEU A 142 1.94 -1.98 -3.90
CA LEU A 142 0.96 -0.90 -3.75
C LEU A 142 -0.09 -1.29 -2.72
N VAL A 143 -0.32 -0.43 -1.71
CA VAL A 143 -1.35 -0.67 -0.71
C VAL A 143 -2.70 -0.14 -1.21
N GLY A 144 -3.48 -1.06 -1.78
CA GLY A 144 -4.86 -0.87 -2.14
C GLY A 144 -5.81 -0.90 -0.92
N SER A 145 -6.95 -1.54 -1.07
CA SER A 145 -7.94 -1.85 -0.02
C SER A 145 -9.04 -2.72 -0.62
N VAL A 146 -9.74 -3.49 0.21
CA VAL A 146 -11.00 -4.14 -0.18
C VAL A 146 -12.07 -3.14 -0.62
N ALA A 147 -11.98 -1.88 -0.18
CA ALA A 147 -12.87 -0.81 -0.62
C ALA A 147 -12.69 -0.43 -2.11
N GLY A 148 -11.58 -0.85 -2.72
CA GLY A 148 -11.36 -0.70 -4.15
C GLY A 148 -11.93 -1.84 -5.00
N TYR A 149 -12.41 -2.93 -4.43
CA TYR A 149 -12.97 -4.04 -5.21
C TYR A 149 -14.28 -3.64 -5.90
N ARG A 150 -15.13 -2.91 -5.19
CA ARG A 150 -16.42 -2.45 -5.68
C ARG A 150 -16.96 -1.30 -4.83
N GLY A 151 -17.87 -0.48 -5.39
CA GLY A 151 -18.44 0.68 -4.68
C GLY A 151 -19.11 0.31 -3.36
N LEU A 152 -18.73 0.98 -2.29
CA LEU A 152 -19.29 0.82 -0.95
C LEU A 152 -19.92 2.13 -0.47
N PRO A 153 -20.94 2.10 0.40
CA PRO A 153 -21.45 3.30 1.07
C PRO A 153 -20.32 4.07 1.79
N LYS A 154 -20.46 5.37 1.88
CA LYS A 154 -19.50 6.29 2.53
C LYS A 154 -18.08 6.29 1.94
N SER A 155 -17.88 5.65 0.80
CA SER A 155 -16.56 5.48 0.16
C SER A 155 -16.43 6.25 -1.15
N LEU A 156 -17.18 7.37 -1.30
CA LEU A 156 -17.32 8.11 -2.56
C LEU A 156 -15.97 8.60 -3.10
N ALA A 157 -15.07 9.07 -2.25
CA ALA A 157 -13.74 9.53 -2.62
C ALA A 157 -12.69 8.41 -2.54
N TYR A 158 -12.70 7.64 -1.46
CA TYR A 158 -11.66 6.66 -1.15
C TYR A 158 -11.69 5.44 -2.08
N GLY A 159 -12.87 4.82 -2.25
CA GLY A 159 -13.04 3.60 -3.06
C GLY A 159 -12.49 3.73 -4.48
N PRO A 160 -12.87 4.77 -5.25
CA PRO A 160 -12.34 4.99 -6.60
C PRO A 160 -10.82 5.08 -6.65
N THR A 161 -10.16 5.73 -5.67
CA THR A 161 -8.69 5.82 -5.64
C THR A 161 -8.03 4.46 -5.39
N LYS A 162 -8.65 3.61 -4.57
CA LYS A 162 -8.17 2.26 -4.31
C LYS A 162 -8.44 1.31 -5.48
N ALA A 163 -9.55 1.48 -6.20
CA ALA A 163 -9.82 0.79 -7.46
C ALA A 163 -8.77 1.15 -8.55
N ALA A 164 -8.38 2.43 -8.62
CA ALA A 164 -7.31 2.87 -9.52
C ALA A 164 -5.97 2.19 -9.20
N LEU A 165 -5.59 2.04 -7.92
CA LEU A 165 -4.38 1.31 -7.52
C LEU A 165 -4.46 -0.19 -7.85
N ILE A 166 -5.63 -0.81 -7.72
CA ILE A 166 -5.84 -2.22 -8.10
C ILE A 166 -5.57 -2.39 -9.60
N ASN A 167 -6.19 -1.56 -10.44
CA ASN A 167 -5.98 -1.61 -11.89
C ASN A 167 -4.51 -1.31 -12.26
N LEU A 168 -3.91 -0.29 -11.66
CA LEU A 168 -2.50 0.05 -11.87
C LEU A 168 -1.57 -1.11 -11.53
N ALA A 169 -1.78 -1.79 -10.40
CA ALA A 169 -0.97 -2.94 -10.00
C ALA A 169 -1.08 -4.09 -11.01
N GLN A 170 -2.29 -4.36 -11.52
CA GLN A 170 -2.52 -5.39 -12.55
C GLN A 170 -1.76 -5.07 -13.84
N THR A 171 -1.84 -3.82 -14.31
CA THR A 171 -1.12 -3.36 -15.51
C THR A 171 0.40 -3.43 -15.29
N LEU A 172 0.89 -2.96 -14.15
CA LEU A 172 2.32 -3.06 -13.82
C LEU A 172 2.81 -4.51 -13.79
N TYR A 173 2.01 -5.43 -13.27
CA TYR A 173 2.38 -6.85 -13.26
C TYR A 173 2.56 -7.38 -14.69
N LEU A 174 1.62 -7.09 -15.59
CA LEU A 174 1.70 -7.50 -17.00
C LEU A 174 2.94 -6.92 -17.71
N ASP A 175 3.28 -5.66 -17.43
CA ASP A 175 4.42 -4.97 -18.06
C ASP A 175 5.78 -5.38 -17.49
N LEU A 176 5.84 -5.83 -16.22
CA LEU A 176 7.09 -6.05 -15.49
C LEU A 176 7.41 -7.54 -15.24
N HIS A 177 6.44 -8.43 -15.43
CA HIS A 177 6.59 -9.86 -15.18
C HIS A 177 7.82 -10.45 -15.92
N ASP A 178 7.95 -10.22 -17.22
CA ASP A 178 9.06 -10.72 -18.04
C ASP A 178 10.41 -10.01 -17.77
N LYS A 179 10.37 -8.98 -16.91
CA LYS A 179 11.55 -8.20 -16.54
C LYS A 179 12.08 -8.55 -15.16
N HIS A 180 11.55 -9.63 -14.57
CA HIS A 180 11.91 -10.13 -13.23
C HIS A 180 11.72 -9.09 -12.11
N ILE A 181 10.78 -8.16 -12.27
CA ILE A 181 10.36 -7.23 -11.23
C ILE A 181 9.03 -7.71 -10.68
N GLY A 182 9.02 -8.09 -9.40
CA GLY A 182 7.80 -8.52 -8.73
C GLY A 182 6.83 -7.36 -8.51
N VAL A 183 5.54 -7.59 -8.70
CA VAL A 183 4.49 -6.60 -8.40
C VAL A 183 3.47 -7.23 -7.47
N SER A 184 3.24 -6.61 -6.31
CA SER A 184 2.21 -7.06 -5.37
C SER A 184 1.22 -5.94 -5.07
N LEU A 185 -0.06 -6.29 -5.12
CA LEU A 185 -1.16 -5.50 -4.59
C LEU A 185 -1.43 -5.96 -3.15
N ILE A 186 -1.40 -5.05 -2.19
CA ILE A 186 -1.80 -5.33 -0.81
C ILE A 186 -3.22 -4.80 -0.63
N SER A 187 -4.17 -5.68 -0.31
CA SER A 187 -5.60 -5.35 -0.16
C SER A 187 -6.08 -5.60 1.27
N PRO A 188 -5.81 -4.65 2.21
CA PRO A 188 -6.29 -4.78 3.57
C PRO A 188 -7.81 -4.68 3.67
N GLY A 189 -8.39 -5.44 4.61
CA GLY A 189 -9.67 -5.11 5.22
C GLY A 189 -9.48 -4.03 6.30
N PHE A 190 -10.11 -4.22 7.47
CA PHE A 190 -9.95 -3.29 8.58
C PHE A 190 -8.69 -3.60 9.40
N VAL A 191 -7.82 -2.60 9.52
CA VAL A 191 -6.60 -2.63 10.32
C VAL A 191 -6.63 -1.46 11.28
N GLU A 192 -6.30 -1.67 12.54
CA GLU A 192 -6.28 -0.66 13.59
C GLU A 192 -5.16 0.37 13.33
N THR A 193 -5.52 1.52 12.77
CA THR A 193 -4.59 2.58 12.37
C THR A 193 -5.21 3.95 12.64
N PRO A 194 -4.43 5.04 12.67
CA PRO A 194 -5.00 6.38 12.73
C PRO A 194 -5.99 6.68 11.60
N LEU A 195 -5.84 6.03 10.45
CA LEU A 195 -6.75 6.19 9.31
C LEU A 195 -8.14 5.60 9.61
N THR A 196 -8.22 4.46 10.28
CA THR A 196 -9.47 3.76 10.60
C THR A 196 -10.05 4.19 11.95
N ALA A 197 -9.29 4.88 12.79
CA ALA A 197 -9.73 5.36 14.10
C ALA A 197 -10.90 6.37 14.03
N GLN A 198 -11.08 7.01 12.86
CA GLN A 198 -12.19 7.94 12.61
C GLN A 198 -13.51 7.24 12.23
N ASN A 199 -13.50 5.92 12.00
CA ASN A 199 -14.71 5.18 11.68
C ASN A 199 -15.64 5.09 12.89
N ASN A 200 -16.91 5.40 12.69
CA ASN A 200 -17.96 5.35 13.70
C ASN A 200 -18.87 4.12 13.59
N PHE A 201 -18.47 3.12 12.81
CA PHE A 201 -19.21 1.88 12.59
C PHE A 201 -18.39 0.65 13.02
N ARG A 202 -19.09 -0.47 13.20
CA ARG A 202 -18.43 -1.73 13.53
C ARG A 202 -17.54 -2.19 12.37
N MET A 203 -16.26 -2.37 12.62
CA MET A 203 -15.26 -2.87 11.67
C MET A 203 -15.14 -4.41 11.81
N PRO A 204 -15.70 -5.20 10.87
CA PRO A 204 -15.63 -6.64 10.95
C PRO A 204 -14.21 -7.16 10.78
N ALA A 205 -13.82 -8.12 11.61
CA ALA A 205 -12.52 -8.77 11.58
C ALA A 205 -11.33 -7.80 11.63
N LEU A 206 -11.42 -6.76 12.47
CA LEU A 206 -10.33 -5.82 12.73
C LEU A 206 -9.08 -6.57 13.20
N ILE A 207 -7.93 -6.23 12.64
CA ILE A 207 -6.62 -6.78 13.03
C ILE A 207 -5.64 -5.67 13.38
N SER A 208 -4.56 -6.01 14.07
CA SER A 208 -3.50 -5.05 14.38
C SER A 208 -2.59 -4.77 13.17
N PRO A 209 -1.84 -3.65 13.15
CA PRO A 209 -0.83 -3.38 12.14
C PRO A 209 0.27 -4.44 12.07
N GLU A 210 0.64 -5.03 13.20
CA GLU A 210 1.65 -6.08 13.31
C GLU A 210 1.16 -7.37 12.64
N GLN A 211 -0.10 -7.75 12.86
CA GLN A 211 -0.73 -8.87 12.16
C GLN A 211 -0.77 -8.63 10.64
N ALA A 212 -1.11 -7.39 10.22
CA ALA A 212 -1.07 -7.02 8.81
C ALA A 212 0.33 -7.13 8.21
N ALA A 213 1.37 -6.70 8.94
CA ALA A 213 2.76 -6.83 8.52
C ALA A 213 3.19 -8.29 8.32
N VAL A 214 2.76 -9.18 9.21
CA VAL A 214 3.02 -10.64 9.09
C VAL A 214 2.36 -11.19 7.82
N GLU A 215 1.10 -10.86 7.55
CA GLU A 215 0.40 -11.29 6.33
C GLU A 215 1.09 -10.78 5.05
N ILE A 216 1.60 -9.54 5.09
CA ILE A 216 2.34 -8.95 3.96
C ILE A 216 3.63 -9.73 3.69
N LEU A 217 4.47 -9.96 4.71
CA LEU A 217 5.72 -10.68 4.53
C LEU A 217 5.49 -12.13 4.09
N GLN A 218 4.48 -12.80 4.63
CA GLN A 218 4.08 -14.14 4.20
C GLN A 218 3.60 -14.16 2.73
N GLY A 219 2.86 -13.13 2.30
CA GLY A 219 2.44 -12.99 0.92
C GLY A 219 3.62 -12.83 -0.04
N TRP A 220 4.59 -12.00 0.32
CA TRP A 220 5.84 -11.88 -0.45
C TRP A 220 6.64 -13.17 -0.47
N ALA A 221 6.68 -13.91 0.65
CA ALA A 221 7.35 -15.21 0.72
C ALA A 221 6.70 -16.27 -0.16
N ARG A 222 5.37 -16.20 -0.39
CA ARG A 222 4.66 -17.08 -1.34
C ARG A 222 4.75 -16.61 -2.78
N GLY A 223 5.20 -15.38 -3.04
CA GLY A 223 5.16 -14.75 -4.35
C GLY A 223 3.73 -14.41 -4.81
N ASP A 224 2.86 -14.02 -3.88
CA ASP A 224 1.48 -13.63 -4.18
C ASP A 224 1.45 -12.29 -4.94
N PHE A 225 0.63 -12.22 -6.01
CA PHE A 225 0.31 -10.93 -6.63
C PHE A 225 -0.60 -10.11 -5.72
N GLU A 226 -1.68 -10.72 -5.21
CA GLU A 226 -2.58 -10.04 -4.29
C GLU A 226 -2.48 -10.62 -2.87
N ILE A 227 -2.00 -9.78 -1.97
CA ILE A 227 -1.85 -10.05 -0.54
C ILE A 227 -3.04 -9.40 0.17
N HIS A 228 -4.06 -10.19 0.52
CA HIS A 228 -5.26 -9.67 1.16
C HIS A 228 -5.52 -10.31 2.52
N PHE A 229 -5.96 -9.53 3.48
CA PHE A 229 -6.16 -9.97 4.87
C PHE A 229 -7.20 -9.10 5.61
N PRO A 230 -7.84 -9.61 6.68
CA PRO A 230 -7.87 -11.03 7.09
C PRO A 230 -8.70 -11.84 6.11
N LYS A 231 -8.25 -13.05 5.78
CA LYS A 231 -8.79 -13.89 4.70
C LYS A 231 -10.32 -14.09 4.78
N ARG A 232 -10.85 -14.39 5.95
CA ARG A 232 -12.30 -14.64 6.11
C ARG A 232 -13.17 -13.43 5.75
N PHE A 233 -12.69 -12.19 5.96
CA PHE A 233 -13.40 -10.99 5.54
C PHE A 233 -13.18 -10.68 4.05
N THR A 234 -11.93 -10.72 3.62
CA THR A 234 -11.57 -10.34 2.26
C THR A 234 -12.05 -11.35 1.20
N LEU A 235 -12.12 -12.64 1.52
CA LEU A 235 -12.73 -13.65 0.64
C LEU A 235 -14.21 -13.39 0.44
N TRP A 236 -14.91 -12.99 1.50
CA TRP A 236 -16.31 -12.61 1.41
C TRP A 236 -16.50 -11.37 0.52
N MET A 237 -15.65 -10.35 0.66
CA MET A 237 -15.65 -9.17 -0.21
C MET A 237 -15.40 -9.54 -1.69
N LYS A 238 -14.49 -10.48 -1.95
CA LYS A 238 -14.26 -11.01 -3.30
C LYS A 238 -15.48 -11.76 -3.87
N THR A 239 -16.16 -12.53 -3.04
CA THR A 239 -17.40 -13.20 -3.46
C THR A 239 -18.48 -12.16 -3.82
N LEU A 240 -18.64 -11.11 -3.02
CA LEU A 240 -19.56 -10.01 -3.34
C LEU A 240 -19.20 -9.32 -4.68
N GLN A 241 -17.92 -9.19 -5.00
CA GLN A 241 -17.46 -8.57 -6.24
C GLN A 241 -17.97 -9.30 -7.48
N LEU A 242 -18.18 -10.61 -7.41
CA LEU A 242 -18.64 -11.45 -8.54
C LEU A 242 -20.15 -11.35 -8.80
N LEU A 243 -20.93 -10.80 -7.87
CA LEU A 243 -22.38 -10.75 -7.98
C LEU A 243 -22.83 -9.78 -9.09
N PRO A 244 -23.91 -10.07 -9.83
CA PRO A 244 -24.58 -9.08 -10.68
C PRO A 244 -24.99 -7.84 -9.88
N TYR A 245 -25.03 -6.65 -10.50
CA TYR A 245 -25.27 -5.38 -9.80
C TYR A 245 -26.53 -5.38 -8.92
N ARG A 246 -27.64 -5.92 -9.40
CA ARG A 246 -28.89 -6.00 -8.63
C ARG A 246 -28.71 -6.71 -7.29
N LEU A 247 -28.04 -7.88 -7.33
CA LEU A 247 -27.82 -8.69 -6.14
C LEU A 247 -26.75 -8.06 -5.24
N TYR A 248 -25.67 -7.52 -5.82
CA TYR A 248 -24.65 -6.80 -5.09
C TYR A 248 -25.22 -5.64 -4.27
N PHE A 249 -25.97 -4.74 -4.93
CA PHE A 249 -26.56 -3.59 -4.24
C PHE A 249 -27.55 -4.00 -3.17
N TYR A 250 -28.38 -5.02 -3.43
CA TYR A 250 -29.27 -5.58 -2.41
C TYR A 250 -28.51 -6.09 -1.19
N CYS A 251 -27.48 -6.93 -1.39
CA CYS A 251 -26.68 -7.47 -0.28
C CYS A 251 -25.96 -6.37 0.49
N VAL A 252 -25.33 -5.41 -0.20
CA VAL A 252 -24.61 -4.31 0.47
C VAL A 252 -25.57 -3.49 1.32
N ARG A 253 -26.72 -3.10 0.81
CA ARG A 253 -27.72 -2.34 1.57
C ARG A 253 -28.20 -3.09 2.81
N GLN A 254 -28.47 -4.38 2.71
CA GLN A 254 -28.88 -5.21 3.87
C GLN A 254 -27.79 -5.29 4.94
N ILE A 255 -26.53 -5.37 4.55
CA ILE A 255 -25.40 -5.54 5.48
C ILE A 255 -25.00 -4.22 6.13
N THR A 256 -25.10 -3.12 5.39
CA THR A 256 -24.70 -1.79 5.89
C THR A 256 -25.86 -1.04 6.55
N GLY A 257 -27.10 -1.51 6.41
CA GLY A 257 -28.29 -0.83 6.94
C GLY A 257 -28.67 0.43 6.16
N GLU A 258 -28.29 0.51 4.88
CA GLU A 258 -28.42 1.70 4.03
C GLU A 258 -29.55 1.55 3.00
#